data_6cb1f66e62b4a5dc19bdf6eb85396cc2
#
_entry.id   6cb1f66e62b4a5dc19bdf6eb85396cc2
#
_cell.length_a   1.000
_cell.length_b   1.000
_cell.length_c   1.000
_cell.angle_alpha   90.00
_cell.angle_beta   90.00
_cell.angle_gamma   90.00
#
_symmetry.space_group_name_H-M   'P 1'
#
loop_
_entity.id
_entity.type
_entity.pdbx_description
1 polymer ?
#
loop_
_entity_poly.entity_id
_entity_poly.type
_entity_poly.pdbx_seq_one_letter_code
_entity_poly.pdbx_strand_id
1 'polypeptide(L)'
;YNENIMADQEKIELDLYCEPFPHMVVNNFYNQKELELIWEELKFYTKPNKLLAAEGYGGVVGYTNAKALCLDEIYVDTDKSHRDISNILTVNRKLFFSGVLNEFAKIHGCTRIATQSNTDVTKVRYYHDGEYYDPHTDKGVQFLGFSYFYKEPKKFEGGDLEFPQYDFALPCVNNSMIVFPGWVE
;
A
#
# COMPACT_ATOMS: atom_id res chain seq x y z
N TYR A 1 -24.11 -9.97 -30.29
CA TYR A 1 -23.38 -8.71 -30.13
C TYR A 1 -23.12 -8.49 -28.62
N ASN A 2 -22.14 -9.14 -27.98
CA ASN A 2 -21.54 -8.75 -26.68
C ASN A 2 -20.47 -9.77 -26.25
N GLU A 3 -19.49 -10.07 -27.09
CA GLU A 3 -18.39 -10.98 -26.72
C GLU A 3 -17.00 -10.34 -26.71
N ASN A 4 -16.87 -9.01 -26.73
CA ASN A 4 -15.56 -8.36 -26.83
C ASN A 4 -15.27 -7.29 -25.76
N ILE A 5 -15.75 -7.45 -24.51
CA ILE A 5 -15.43 -6.50 -23.42
C ILE A 5 -14.64 -7.19 -22.26
N MET A 6 -14.23 -8.43 -22.41
CA MET A 6 -13.47 -9.14 -21.38
C MET A 6 -11.99 -9.40 -21.72
N ALA A 7 -11.40 -8.63 -22.59
CA ALA A 7 -10.00 -8.78 -22.96
C ALA A 7 -9.23 -7.53 -22.52
N ASP A 8 -8.87 -7.41 -21.24
CA ASP A 8 -7.71 -6.68 -20.71
C ASP A 8 -7.77 -6.50 -19.17
N GLN A 9 -8.22 -7.50 -18.44
CA GLN A 9 -7.89 -7.56 -17.02
C GLN A 9 -6.60 -8.36 -16.91
N GLU A 10 -5.47 -7.67 -16.76
CA GLU A 10 -4.25 -8.31 -16.28
C GLU A 10 -4.62 -9.08 -15.02
N LYS A 11 -4.38 -10.38 -15.06
CA LYS A 11 -4.73 -11.27 -13.95
C LYS A 11 -3.90 -10.88 -12.74
N ILE A 12 -4.54 -10.59 -11.61
CA ILE A 12 -3.84 -10.41 -10.33
C ILE A 12 -3.07 -11.70 -10.03
N GLU A 13 -1.77 -11.57 -9.82
CA GLU A 13 -0.89 -12.67 -9.47
C GLU A 13 -0.53 -12.59 -7.99
N LEU A 14 -0.64 -13.72 -7.28
CA LEU A 14 -0.43 -13.81 -5.84
C LEU A 14 0.71 -14.78 -5.54
N ASP A 15 1.73 -14.28 -4.86
CA ASP A 15 2.80 -15.09 -4.30
C ASP A 15 2.65 -15.12 -2.78
N LEU A 16 2.48 -16.31 -2.20
CA LEU A 16 2.17 -16.53 -0.79
C LEU A 16 3.35 -17.19 -0.08
N TYR A 17 3.79 -16.62 1.04
CA TYR A 17 4.95 -17.07 1.79
C TYR A 17 4.63 -17.21 3.28
N CYS A 18 5.09 -18.31 3.90
CA CYS A 18 5.05 -18.49 5.36
C CYS A 18 6.33 -18.01 6.04
N GLU A 19 7.45 -18.08 5.34
CA GLU A 19 8.78 -17.75 5.83
C GLU A 19 9.37 -16.52 5.14
N PRO A 20 10.19 -15.72 5.82
CA PRO A 20 10.58 -15.80 7.24
C PRO A 20 9.46 -15.36 8.20
N PHE A 21 8.41 -14.78 7.69
CA PHE A 21 7.13 -14.44 8.35
C PHE A 21 6.01 -14.53 7.30
N PRO A 22 4.74 -14.67 7.72
CA PRO A 22 3.65 -14.72 6.77
C PRO A 22 3.54 -13.42 5.97
N HIS A 23 3.75 -13.49 4.66
CA HIS A 23 3.56 -12.34 3.77
C HIS A 23 3.04 -12.77 2.40
N MET A 24 2.52 -11.82 1.66
CA MET A 24 2.00 -12.00 0.32
C MET A 24 2.48 -10.85 -0.57
N VAL A 25 2.91 -11.20 -1.76
CA VAL A 25 3.18 -10.23 -2.83
C VAL A 25 2.07 -10.33 -3.87
N VAL A 26 1.43 -9.22 -4.17
CA VAL A 26 0.34 -9.11 -5.13
C VAL A 26 0.84 -8.30 -6.32
N ASN A 27 1.11 -8.96 -7.43
CA ASN A 27 1.53 -8.30 -8.66
C ASN A 27 0.31 -7.89 -9.49
N ASN A 28 0.44 -6.77 -10.21
CA ASN A 28 -0.63 -6.22 -11.05
C ASN A 28 -1.95 -6.01 -10.27
N PHE A 29 -1.84 -5.54 -9.03
CA PHE A 29 -3.00 -5.36 -8.16
C PHE A 29 -4.00 -4.37 -8.75
N TYR A 30 -3.52 -3.27 -9.32
CA TYR A 30 -4.36 -2.27 -9.97
C TYR A 30 -4.35 -2.47 -11.48
N ASN A 31 -5.53 -2.47 -12.10
CA ASN A 31 -5.63 -2.47 -13.56
C ASN A 31 -5.30 -1.08 -14.14
N GLN A 32 -5.20 -0.98 -15.46
CA GLN A 32 -4.76 0.26 -16.12
C GLN A 32 -5.65 1.47 -15.78
N LYS A 33 -6.97 1.31 -15.70
CA LYS A 33 -7.89 2.40 -15.34
C LYS A 33 -7.72 2.85 -13.89
N GLU A 34 -7.53 1.90 -12.98
CA GLU A 34 -7.26 2.17 -11.57
C GLU A 34 -5.92 2.91 -11.41
N LEU A 35 -4.89 2.50 -12.16
CA LEU A 35 -3.59 3.18 -12.17
C LEU A 35 -3.70 4.62 -12.69
N GLU A 36 -4.46 4.86 -13.71
CA GLU A 36 -4.69 6.22 -14.23
C GLU A 36 -5.29 7.15 -13.16
N LEU A 37 -6.32 6.67 -12.45
CA LEU A 37 -6.95 7.38 -11.34
C LEU A 37 -5.98 7.64 -10.17
N ILE A 38 -5.20 6.63 -9.79
CA ILE A 38 -4.16 6.75 -8.75
C ILE A 38 -3.12 7.78 -9.15
N TRP A 39 -2.60 7.71 -10.38
CA TRP A 39 -1.59 8.65 -10.87
C TRP A 39 -2.10 10.08 -10.99
N GLU A 40 -3.37 10.28 -11.35
CA GLU A 40 -3.99 11.60 -11.37
C GLU A 40 -3.94 12.25 -9.98
N GLU A 41 -4.32 11.51 -8.95
CA GLU A 41 -4.33 11.98 -7.58
C GLU A 41 -2.91 12.14 -7.00
N LEU A 42 -2.00 11.18 -7.24
CA LEU A 42 -0.59 11.29 -6.84
C LEU A 42 0.10 12.51 -7.44
N LYS A 43 -0.16 12.84 -8.71
CA LYS A 43 0.36 14.07 -9.34
C LYS A 43 -0.13 15.33 -8.64
N PHE A 44 -1.32 15.30 -8.04
CA PHE A 44 -1.82 16.43 -7.26
C PHE A 44 -1.06 16.54 -5.93
N TYR A 45 -0.91 15.46 -5.18
CA TYR A 45 -0.25 15.48 -3.87
C TYR A 45 1.24 15.76 -3.95
N THR A 46 1.93 15.29 -4.98
CA THR A 46 3.37 15.51 -5.16
C THR A 46 3.75 16.91 -5.65
N LYS A 47 2.78 17.82 -5.84
CA LYS A 47 3.07 19.23 -6.09
C LYS A 47 3.73 19.86 -4.87
N PRO A 48 4.57 20.91 -5.06
CA PRO A 48 5.21 21.61 -3.95
C PRO A 48 4.20 22.02 -2.85
N ASN A 49 4.60 21.83 -1.60
CA ASN A 49 3.83 22.20 -0.41
C ASN A 49 2.50 21.45 -0.19
N LYS A 50 2.28 20.30 -0.84
CA LYS A 50 1.09 19.45 -0.60
C LYS A 50 1.37 18.36 0.40
N LEU A 51 2.54 17.73 0.34
CA LEU A 51 2.97 16.73 1.30
C LEU A 51 3.66 17.42 2.50
N LEU A 52 3.39 16.93 3.68
CA LEU A 52 3.97 17.38 4.92
C LEU A 52 5.03 16.39 5.42
N ALA A 53 5.79 16.75 6.44
CA ALA A 53 6.70 15.82 7.08
C ALA A 53 5.95 14.59 7.61
N ALA A 54 6.47 13.40 7.33
CA ALA A 54 5.80 12.14 7.69
C ALA A 54 5.59 11.96 9.19
N GLU A 55 6.42 12.58 10.02
CA GLU A 55 6.29 12.61 11.48
C GLU A 55 4.93 13.13 11.96
N GLY A 56 4.32 14.07 11.24
CA GLY A 56 2.98 14.59 11.54
C GLY A 56 1.83 13.66 11.18
N TYR A 57 2.09 12.59 10.41
CA TYR A 57 1.08 11.66 9.87
C TYR A 57 1.37 10.20 10.23
N GLY A 58 1.71 9.95 11.49
CA GLY A 58 1.98 8.61 12.01
C GLY A 58 3.35 8.06 11.64
N GLY A 59 4.26 8.90 11.17
CA GLY A 59 5.69 8.61 11.19
C GLY A 59 6.21 8.75 12.63
N VAL A 60 7.11 7.86 13.04
CA VAL A 60 7.77 7.97 14.32
C VAL A 60 8.82 9.09 14.25
N VAL A 61 8.79 10.02 15.20
CA VAL A 61 9.75 11.15 15.26
C VAL A 61 11.18 10.62 15.28
N GLY A 62 12.01 11.11 14.34
CA GLY A 62 13.39 10.70 14.19
C GLY A 62 13.62 9.41 13.39
N TYR A 63 12.57 8.69 13.00
CA TYR A 63 12.67 7.45 12.21
C TYR A 63 12.47 7.65 10.72
N THR A 64 11.99 8.81 10.31
CA THR A 64 11.76 9.11 8.89
C THR A 64 11.99 10.57 8.58
N ASN A 65 12.54 10.86 7.41
CA ASN A 65 12.63 12.21 6.84
C ASN A 65 11.79 12.35 5.56
N ALA A 66 11.03 11.31 5.20
CA ALA A 66 10.11 11.31 4.06
C ALA A 66 8.95 12.29 4.25
N LYS A 67 8.19 12.49 3.20
CA LYS A 67 6.95 13.27 3.23
C LYS A 67 5.74 12.34 3.15
N ALA A 68 4.67 12.70 3.84
CA ALA A 68 3.46 11.91 3.88
C ALA A 68 2.20 12.76 3.92
N LEU A 69 1.09 12.10 3.65
CA LEU A 69 -0.26 12.61 3.79
C LEU A 69 -1.18 11.46 4.21
N CYS A 70 -1.94 11.64 5.28
CA CYS A 70 -2.98 10.71 5.66
C CYS A 70 -4.28 11.08 4.94
N LEU A 71 -4.70 10.26 3.99
CA LEU A 71 -5.90 10.59 3.19
C LEU A 71 -7.17 10.49 4.02
N ASP A 72 -7.22 9.58 4.97
CA ASP A 72 -8.38 9.45 5.86
C ASP A 72 -8.58 10.69 6.74
N GLU A 73 -7.51 11.34 7.21
CA GLU A 73 -7.61 12.59 7.97
C GLU A 73 -8.17 13.75 7.13
N ILE A 74 -7.99 13.69 5.81
CA ILE A 74 -8.47 14.73 4.90
C ILE A 74 -9.91 14.49 4.47
N TYR A 75 -10.24 13.23 4.15
CA TYR A 75 -11.50 12.88 3.48
C TYR A 75 -12.51 12.17 4.38
N VAL A 76 -12.13 11.81 5.62
CA VAL A 76 -13.03 11.15 6.57
C VAL A 76 -13.22 12.05 7.79
N ASP A 77 -14.37 12.71 7.85
CA ASP A 77 -14.80 13.45 9.03
C ASP A 77 -15.57 12.53 9.99
N THR A 78 -15.67 12.92 11.25
CA THR A 78 -16.38 12.17 12.31
C THR A 78 -17.83 11.87 11.96
N ASP A 79 -18.49 12.75 11.22
CA ASP A 79 -19.90 12.64 10.89
C ASP A 79 -20.17 12.26 9.44
N LYS A 80 -19.20 12.39 8.54
CA LYS A 80 -19.36 12.12 7.10
C LYS A 80 -18.07 11.58 6.49
N SER A 81 -18.19 10.47 5.80
CA SER A 81 -17.10 9.97 4.97
C SER A 81 -17.21 10.56 3.56
N HIS A 82 -16.18 11.25 3.13
CA HIS A 82 -16.01 11.77 1.77
C HIS A 82 -14.93 10.97 1.01
N ARG A 83 -14.77 9.69 1.35
CA ARG A 83 -13.77 8.80 0.72
C ARG A 83 -13.93 8.69 -0.79
N ASP A 84 -15.15 8.85 -1.30
CA ASP A 84 -15.49 8.84 -2.71
C ASP A 84 -14.92 10.02 -3.52
N ILE A 85 -14.46 11.07 -2.85
CA ILE A 85 -13.73 12.18 -3.48
C ILE A 85 -12.30 11.78 -3.84
N SER A 86 -11.68 10.88 -3.07
CA SER A 86 -10.34 10.37 -3.34
C SER A 86 -10.40 9.11 -4.20
N ASN A 87 -9.75 9.16 -5.35
CA ASN A 87 -9.59 7.99 -6.22
C ASN A 87 -8.81 6.88 -5.50
N ILE A 88 -7.73 7.24 -4.79
CA ILE A 88 -6.90 6.29 -4.05
C ILE A 88 -7.71 5.57 -2.98
N LEU A 89 -8.46 6.30 -2.15
CA LEU A 89 -9.30 5.71 -1.11
C LEU A 89 -10.39 4.79 -1.70
N THR A 90 -10.96 5.17 -2.84
CA THR A 90 -11.98 4.38 -3.52
C THR A 90 -11.39 3.10 -4.09
N VAL A 91 -10.26 3.19 -4.79
CA VAL A 91 -9.63 2.04 -5.44
C VAL A 91 -9.02 1.08 -4.42
N ASN A 92 -8.46 1.57 -3.33
CA ASN A 92 -7.89 0.74 -2.26
C ASN A 92 -8.92 -0.20 -1.61
N ARG A 93 -10.20 0.15 -1.62
CA ARG A 93 -11.27 -0.73 -1.12
C ARG A 93 -11.31 -2.08 -1.85
N LYS A 94 -10.74 -2.16 -3.05
CA LYS A 94 -10.59 -3.41 -3.80
C LYS A 94 -9.91 -4.50 -2.97
N LEU A 95 -8.99 -4.17 -2.08
CA LEU A 95 -8.32 -5.13 -1.20
C LEU A 95 -9.32 -5.99 -0.42
N PHE A 96 -10.43 -5.42 0.04
CA PHE A 96 -11.45 -6.11 0.83
C PHE A 96 -12.43 -6.94 -0.02
N PHE A 97 -12.56 -6.66 -1.31
CA PHE A 97 -13.57 -7.29 -2.18
C PHE A 97 -12.99 -8.21 -3.25
N SER A 98 -11.69 -8.12 -3.51
CA SER A 98 -11.02 -8.90 -4.57
C SER A 98 -10.73 -10.37 -4.21
N GLY A 99 -10.96 -10.76 -2.96
CA GLY A 99 -10.55 -12.08 -2.46
C GLY A 99 -9.08 -12.18 -2.02
N VAL A 100 -8.29 -11.14 -2.24
CA VAL A 100 -6.85 -11.09 -1.87
C VAL A 100 -6.64 -11.36 -0.38
N LEU A 101 -7.43 -10.73 0.50
CA LEU A 101 -7.33 -10.99 1.94
C LEU A 101 -7.75 -12.41 2.33
N ASN A 102 -8.62 -13.05 1.58
CA ASN A 102 -8.97 -14.46 1.81
C ASN A 102 -7.79 -15.38 1.50
N GLU A 103 -7.00 -15.06 0.47
CA GLU A 103 -5.78 -15.82 0.17
C GLU A 103 -4.69 -15.56 1.24
N PHE A 104 -4.50 -14.31 1.64
CA PHE A 104 -3.60 -13.97 2.74
C PHE A 104 -3.95 -14.71 4.03
N ALA A 105 -5.24 -14.81 4.36
CA ALA A 105 -5.72 -15.50 5.55
C ALA A 105 -5.42 -17.01 5.58
N LYS A 106 -5.10 -17.61 4.44
CA LYS A 106 -4.76 -19.05 4.35
C LYS A 106 -3.30 -19.34 4.68
N ILE A 107 -2.42 -18.35 4.66
CA ILE A 107 -0.97 -18.53 4.79
C ILE A 107 -0.63 -19.09 6.18
N HIS A 108 -1.21 -18.51 7.24
CA HIS A 108 -0.91 -18.88 8.62
C HIS A 108 -2.10 -18.61 9.55
N GLY A 109 -2.12 -19.26 10.72
CA GLY A 109 -3.20 -19.05 11.69
C GLY A 109 -3.38 -17.60 12.13
N CYS A 110 -2.29 -16.84 12.29
CA CYS A 110 -2.33 -15.42 12.67
C CYS A 110 -2.87 -14.50 11.57
N THR A 111 -2.77 -14.88 10.28
CA THR A 111 -3.26 -14.05 9.18
C THR A 111 -4.78 -14.14 8.98
N ARG A 112 -5.44 -15.09 9.64
CA ARG A 112 -6.91 -15.23 9.55
C ARG A 112 -7.68 -13.99 10.00
N ILE A 113 -7.09 -13.16 10.85
CA ILE A 113 -7.69 -11.90 11.30
C ILE A 113 -7.99 -10.96 10.12
N ALA A 114 -7.26 -11.07 9.03
CA ALA A 114 -7.44 -10.23 7.84
C ALA A 114 -8.85 -10.35 7.24
N THR A 115 -9.51 -11.53 7.37
CA THR A 115 -10.88 -11.73 6.89
C THR A 115 -11.93 -10.98 7.70
N GLN A 116 -11.58 -10.51 8.89
CA GLN A 116 -12.45 -9.72 9.76
C GLN A 116 -12.24 -8.21 9.59
N SER A 117 -11.22 -7.81 8.84
CA SER A 117 -10.90 -6.41 8.61
C SER A 117 -11.85 -5.83 7.57
N ASN A 118 -12.43 -4.69 7.88
CA ASN A 118 -13.36 -3.97 7.02
C ASN A 118 -13.08 -2.47 6.95
N THR A 119 -12.07 -2.03 7.67
CA THR A 119 -11.62 -0.62 7.71
C THR A 119 -10.13 -0.56 7.39
N ASP A 120 -9.73 0.57 6.84
CA ASP A 120 -8.35 0.89 6.48
C ASP A 120 -8.05 2.35 6.81
N VAL A 121 -6.77 2.63 7.00
CA VAL A 121 -6.21 3.97 7.00
C VAL A 121 -5.17 4.03 5.90
N THR A 122 -5.36 4.92 4.96
CA THR A 122 -4.49 5.04 3.78
C THR A 122 -3.59 6.26 3.91
N LYS A 123 -2.29 6.03 3.77
CA LYS A 123 -1.26 7.07 3.74
C LYS A 123 -0.55 7.05 2.41
N VAL A 124 -0.33 8.23 1.84
CA VAL A 124 0.57 8.44 0.71
C VAL A 124 1.91 8.89 1.28
N ARG A 125 2.99 8.20 0.91
CA ARG A 125 4.37 8.58 1.23
C ARG A 125 5.12 8.87 -0.05
N TYR A 126 5.99 9.86 0.00
CA TYR A 126 6.83 10.23 -1.11
C TYR A 126 8.27 10.39 -0.62
N TYR A 127 9.17 9.72 -1.32
CA TYR A 127 10.59 9.70 -1.00
C TYR A 127 11.37 10.39 -2.11
N HIS A 128 12.22 11.34 -1.72
CA HIS A 128 13.26 11.89 -2.57
C HIS A 128 14.56 11.13 -2.36
N ASP A 129 15.57 11.49 -3.15
CA ASP A 129 16.91 10.93 -3.00
C ASP A 129 17.45 11.15 -1.57
N GLY A 130 17.93 10.06 -0.95
CA GLY A 130 18.43 10.06 0.42
C GLY A 130 17.36 10.08 1.53
N GLU A 131 16.07 10.08 1.19
CA GLU A 131 15.00 9.96 2.20
C GLU A 131 14.75 8.48 2.56
N TYR A 132 14.39 8.26 3.82
CA TYR A 132 14.26 6.93 4.41
C TYR A 132 13.12 6.85 5.42
N TYR A 133 12.81 5.63 5.81
CA TYR A 133 12.02 5.30 6.98
C TYR A 133 12.65 4.09 7.67
N ASP A 134 13.17 4.31 8.87
CA ASP A 134 13.84 3.27 9.64
C ASP A 134 12.89 2.12 10.01
N PRO A 135 13.42 0.92 10.23
CA PRO A 135 12.65 -0.22 10.68
C PRO A 135 11.84 0.07 11.94
N HIS A 136 10.60 -0.37 11.96
CA HIS A 136 9.67 -0.17 13.07
C HIS A 136 8.50 -1.13 12.97
N THR A 137 7.76 -1.30 14.05
CA THR A 137 6.51 -2.04 14.06
C THR A 137 5.31 -1.09 14.12
N ASP A 138 4.27 -1.36 13.35
CA ASP A 138 3.01 -0.63 13.40
C ASP A 138 2.08 -1.20 14.48
N LYS A 139 2.30 -0.80 15.73
CA LYS A 139 1.51 -1.27 16.87
C LYS A 139 0.04 -0.93 16.72
N GLY A 140 -0.82 -1.93 16.90
CA GLY A 140 -2.27 -1.76 16.80
C GLY A 140 -2.84 -1.95 15.39
N VAL A 141 -1.99 -2.16 14.38
CA VAL A 141 -2.39 -2.51 13.03
C VAL A 141 -2.38 -4.02 12.87
N GLN A 142 -3.46 -4.59 12.34
CA GLN A 142 -3.58 -6.03 12.14
C GLN A 142 -2.68 -6.52 11.02
N PHE A 143 -2.69 -5.81 9.90
CA PHE A 143 -1.82 -6.05 8.75
C PHE A 143 -1.59 -4.75 7.99
N LEU A 144 -0.54 -4.72 7.22
CA LEU A 144 -0.14 -3.62 6.35
C LEU A 144 -0.25 -4.06 4.89
N GLY A 145 -0.59 -3.12 4.02
CA GLY A 145 -0.53 -3.25 2.58
C GLY A 145 0.29 -2.11 2.01
N PHE A 146 1.46 -2.40 1.44
CA PHE A 146 2.33 -1.42 0.80
C PHE A 146 2.22 -1.55 -0.71
N SER A 147 1.81 -0.49 -1.38
CA SER A 147 1.82 -0.42 -2.85
C SER A 147 2.85 0.57 -3.33
N TYR A 148 3.62 0.18 -4.34
CA TYR A 148 4.66 1.00 -4.94
C TYR A 148 4.22 1.59 -6.26
N PHE A 149 4.54 2.87 -6.45
CA PHE A 149 4.26 3.60 -7.67
C PHE A 149 5.48 4.42 -8.11
N TYR A 150 6.00 4.13 -9.27
CA TYR A 150 7.02 4.94 -9.92
C TYR A 150 6.80 4.93 -11.44
N LYS A 151 7.42 5.87 -12.13
CA LYS A 151 7.35 5.91 -13.60
C LYS A 151 8.36 4.96 -14.20
N GLU A 152 7.90 4.12 -15.10
CA GLU A 152 8.78 3.25 -15.88
C GLU A 152 9.57 4.01 -16.96
N PRO A 153 10.82 3.61 -17.24
CA PRO A 153 11.62 2.64 -16.50
C PRO A 153 12.03 3.20 -15.12
N LYS A 154 12.25 2.33 -14.10
CA LYS A 154 12.77 2.73 -12.78
C LYS A 154 14.08 3.51 -12.95
N LYS A 155 14.12 4.76 -12.45
CA LYS A 155 15.25 5.68 -12.60
C LYS A 155 15.98 5.99 -11.30
N PHE A 156 15.79 5.18 -10.28
CA PHE A 156 16.41 5.29 -8.97
C PHE A 156 16.84 3.91 -8.47
N GLU A 157 17.75 3.88 -7.53
CA GLU A 157 18.17 2.70 -6.79
C GLU A 157 17.48 2.67 -5.42
N GLY A 158 17.34 1.47 -4.80
CA GLY A 158 16.73 1.31 -3.51
C GLY A 158 15.19 1.37 -3.55
N GLY A 159 14.62 1.73 -2.40
CA GLY A 159 13.17 1.74 -2.15
C GLY A 159 12.62 0.38 -1.75
N ASP A 160 13.47 -0.62 -1.55
CA ASP A 160 13.07 -1.95 -1.11
C ASP A 160 12.53 -1.90 0.33
N LEU A 161 11.63 -2.80 0.65
CA LEU A 161 11.10 -2.96 1.99
C LEU A 161 11.98 -3.96 2.74
N GLU A 162 12.77 -3.45 3.67
CA GLU A 162 13.75 -4.22 4.44
C GLU A 162 13.19 -4.67 5.78
N PHE A 163 13.52 -5.90 6.17
CA PHE A 163 13.15 -6.54 7.43
C PHE A 163 14.43 -7.05 8.13
N PRO A 164 15.17 -6.17 8.82
CA PRO A 164 16.49 -6.49 9.37
C PRO A 164 16.49 -7.64 10.37
N GLN A 165 15.40 -7.81 11.14
CA GLN A 165 15.27 -8.92 12.08
C GLN A 165 15.37 -10.31 11.41
N TYR A 166 15.03 -10.36 10.12
CA TYR A 166 14.94 -11.61 9.34
C TYR A 166 16.04 -11.72 8.29
N ASP A 167 16.94 -10.72 8.20
CA ASP A 167 17.91 -10.62 7.11
C ASP A 167 17.23 -10.78 5.73
N PHE A 168 16.11 -10.07 5.55
CA PHE A 168 15.20 -10.22 4.42
C PHE A 168 14.77 -8.88 3.85
N ALA A 169 14.61 -8.81 2.53
CA ALA A 169 14.08 -7.63 1.84
C ALA A 169 13.15 -8.02 0.70
N LEU A 170 12.15 -7.20 0.47
CA LEU A 170 11.23 -7.31 -0.67
C LEU A 170 11.45 -6.14 -1.62
N PRO A 171 11.60 -6.40 -2.94
CA PRO A 171 11.94 -5.37 -3.90
C PRO A 171 10.81 -4.37 -4.11
N CYS A 172 11.18 -3.12 -4.33
CA CYS A 172 10.28 -2.07 -4.79
C CYS A 172 9.90 -2.31 -6.26
N VAL A 173 8.72 -2.89 -6.49
CA VAL A 173 8.19 -3.19 -7.83
C VAL A 173 6.96 -2.34 -8.10
N ASN A 174 6.92 -1.67 -9.25
CA ASN A 174 5.79 -0.84 -9.66
C ASN A 174 4.50 -1.65 -9.77
N ASN A 175 3.39 -1.10 -9.27
CA ASN A 175 2.09 -1.77 -9.25
C ASN A 175 2.08 -3.12 -8.51
N SER A 176 2.99 -3.34 -7.57
CA SER A 176 2.90 -4.45 -6.64
C SER A 176 2.41 -3.98 -5.28
N MET A 177 1.71 -4.86 -4.56
CA MET A 177 1.32 -4.67 -3.18
C MET A 177 1.94 -5.77 -2.33
N ILE A 178 2.59 -5.40 -1.23
CA ILE A 178 3.11 -6.33 -0.24
C ILE A 178 2.17 -6.28 0.96
N VAL A 179 1.67 -7.44 1.40
CA VAL A 179 0.78 -7.57 2.56
C VAL A 179 1.45 -8.42 3.62
N PHE A 180 1.52 -7.92 4.85
CA PHE A 180 2.12 -8.62 5.98
C PHE A 180 1.53 -8.15 7.32
N PRO A 181 1.70 -8.91 8.43
CA PRO A 181 1.19 -8.53 9.75
C PRO A 181 1.88 -7.28 10.30
N GLY A 182 1.14 -6.40 10.98
CA GLY A 182 1.66 -5.15 11.53
C GLY A 182 2.67 -5.30 12.68
N TRP A 183 2.86 -6.50 13.23
CA TRP A 183 3.85 -6.79 14.27
C TRP A 183 5.25 -7.14 13.72
N VAL A 184 5.39 -7.31 12.41
CA VAL A 184 6.68 -7.55 11.74
C VAL A 184 7.45 -6.24 11.65
N GLU A 185 8.76 -6.27 11.93
CA GLU A 185 9.68 -5.14 11.86
C GLU A 185 10.67 -5.33 10.73
#